data_a97014e5f7026d9fef3a636b2e597237
#
_entry.id   a97014e5f7026d9fef3a636b2e597237
#
_cell.length_a   1.000
_cell.length_b   1.000
_cell.length_c   1.000
_cell.angle_alpha   90.00
_cell.angle_beta   90.00
_cell.angle_gamma   90.00
#
_symmetry.space_group_name_H-M   'P 1'
#
loop_
_entity.id
_entity.type
_entity.pdbx_description
1 polymer ?
#
loop_
_entity_poly.entity_id
_entity_poly.type
_entity_poly.pdbx_seq_one_letter_code
_entity_poly.pdbx_strand_id
1 'polypeptide(L)'
;RDNAQLAMAMLNCDINRARETIEECIVHQYSDGHSVLLWYPIVEKTIYSDPSAWLVFAICEYIKESGDISYLNKKFAYLDGGEGSVYEHLKKAVEWFSAEKNSGEHGLPKIYHADWNDALNIPDDNAESVLMAMLVCKVYKEIDDLARYIGDNDYALQVENNYRSLKQITNEVAFNGDYYVRA
;
A
#
# COMPACT_ATOMS: atom_id res chain seq x y z
N ARG A 1 -7.17 6.88 -2.83
CA ARG A 1 -5.79 7.41 -3.00
C ARG A 1 -5.67 8.85 -2.53
N ASP A 2 -6.41 9.79 -3.11
CA ASP A 2 -6.26 11.22 -2.85
C ASP A 2 -6.54 11.58 -1.38
N ASN A 3 -7.52 10.93 -0.75
CA ASN A 3 -7.79 11.12 0.68
C ASN A 3 -6.62 10.67 1.56
N ALA A 4 -5.94 9.57 1.22
CA ALA A 4 -4.76 9.13 1.97
C ALA A 4 -3.60 10.14 1.82
N GLN A 5 -3.37 10.67 0.62
CA GLN A 5 -2.38 11.72 0.39
C GLN A 5 -2.76 13.04 1.11
N LEU A 6 -4.05 13.40 1.09
CA LEU A 6 -4.55 14.56 1.83
C LEU A 6 -4.34 14.40 3.33
N ALA A 7 -4.63 13.21 3.88
CA ALA A 7 -4.39 12.93 5.30
C ALA A 7 -2.92 13.13 5.67
N MET A 8 -1.99 12.65 4.86
CA MET A 8 -0.55 12.87 5.08
C MET A 8 -0.19 14.36 5.09
N ALA A 9 -0.77 15.16 4.17
CA ALA A 9 -0.55 16.61 4.15
C ALA A 9 -1.14 17.33 5.38
N MET A 10 -2.19 16.78 5.98
CA MET A 10 -2.85 17.34 7.17
C MET A 10 -2.12 17.06 8.48
N LEU A 11 -1.24 16.08 8.55
CA LEU A 11 -0.58 15.64 9.79
C LEU A 11 0.07 16.79 10.56
N ASN A 12 0.69 17.74 9.86
CA ASN A 12 1.40 18.86 10.45
C ASN A 12 0.49 20.05 10.86
N CYS A 13 -0.81 20.03 10.51
CA CYS A 13 -1.71 21.15 10.81
C CYS A 13 -2.98 20.73 11.56
N ASP A 14 -3.51 19.55 11.31
CA ASP A 14 -4.69 18.99 12.00
C ASP A 14 -4.63 17.47 12.06
N ILE A 15 -3.92 16.96 13.06
CA ILE A 15 -3.70 15.52 13.23
C ILE A 15 -5.00 14.75 13.49
N ASN A 16 -6.01 15.38 14.10
CA ASN A 16 -7.31 14.75 14.34
C ASN A 16 -8.06 14.56 13.02
N ARG A 17 -8.07 15.60 12.19
CA ARG A 17 -8.69 15.51 10.86
C ARG A 17 -7.95 14.54 9.95
N ALA A 18 -6.60 14.50 10.02
CA ALA A 18 -5.81 13.50 9.32
C ALA A 18 -6.23 12.08 9.72
N ARG A 19 -6.37 11.80 11.03
CA ARG A 19 -6.82 10.52 11.54
C ARG A 19 -8.22 10.14 11.03
N GLU A 20 -9.20 11.05 11.11
CA GLU A 20 -10.55 10.81 10.59
C GLU A 20 -10.51 10.44 9.11
N THR A 21 -9.72 11.14 8.30
CA THR A 21 -9.56 10.86 6.88
C THR A 21 -8.89 9.50 6.63
N ILE A 22 -7.91 9.10 7.45
CA ILE A 22 -7.30 7.77 7.40
C ILE A 22 -8.34 6.69 7.72
N GLU A 23 -9.17 6.91 8.77
CA GLU A 23 -10.22 5.97 9.15
C GLU A 23 -11.25 5.76 8.03
N GLU A 24 -11.60 6.83 7.29
CA GLU A 24 -12.40 6.71 6.07
C GLU A 24 -11.71 5.85 4.99
N CYS A 25 -10.40 5.96 4.83
CA CYS A 25 -9.66 5.11 3.88
C CYS A 25 -9.61 3.65 4.32
N ILE A 26 -9.42 3.38 5.63
CA ILE A 26 -9.32 2.02 6.18
C ILE A 26 -10.59 1.21 5.90
N VAL A 27 -11.78 1.78 6.14
CA VAL A 27 -13.06 1.08 5.92
C VAL A 27 -13.38 0.83 4.44
N HIS A 28 -12.57 1.37 3.53
CA HIS A 28 -12.64 1.16 2.09
C HIS A 28 -11.53 0.22 1.56
N GLN A 29 -10.91 -0.56 2.46
CA GLN A 29 -10.04 -1.68 2.11
C GLN A 29 -10.83 -2.99 2.13
N TYR A 30 -10.62 -3.84 1.14
CA TYR A 30 -11.15 -5.21 1.11
C TYR A 30 -10.35 -6.15 2.00
N SER A 31 -10.97 -7.27 2.43
CA SER A 31 -10.33 -8.26 3.29
C SER A 31 -9.12 -8.98 2.66
N ASP A 32 -8.98 -8.93 1.33
CA ASP A 32 -7.80 -9.42 0.61
C ASP A 32 -6.64 -8.41 0.57
N GLY A 33 -6.85 -7.19 1.05
CA GLY A 33 -5.83 -6.17 1.24
C GLY A 33 -5.79 -5.06 0.20
N HIS A 34 -6.54 -5.17 -0.93
CA HIS A 34 -6.61 -4.04 -1.86
C HIS A 34 -7.57 -2.96 -1.35
N SER A 35 -7.30 -1.71 -1.71
CA SER A 35 -8.13 -0.56 -1.37
C SER A 35 -8.75 0.03 -2.63
N VAL A 36 -9.97 0.59 -2.50
CA VAL A 36 -10.61 1.26 -3.63
C VAL A 36 -9.95 2.61 -3.93
N LEU A 37 -9.97 3.00 -5.19
CA LEU A 37 -9.50 4.32 -5.62
C LEU A 37 -10.47 5.41 -5.18
N LEU A 38 -11.78 5.19 -5.38
CA LEU A 38 -12.86 6.16 -5.23
C LEU A 38 -14.10 5.46 -4.63
N TRP A 39 -14.80 6.13 -3.69
CA TRP A 39 -16.02 5.60 -3.06
C TRP A 39 -17.22 6.56 -3.07
N TYR A 40 -17.09 7.72 -3.66
CA TYR A 40 -18.18 8.67 -3.79
C TYR A 40 -18.35 9.12 -5.26
N PRO A 41 -19.58 9.15 -5.81
CA PRO A 41 -20.88 8.84 -5.17
C PRO A 41 -21.19 7.34 -5.05
N ILE A 42 -20.36 6.49 -5.65
CA ILE A 42 -20.44 5.02 -5.56
C ILE A 42 -19.04 4.44 -5.39
N VAL A 43 -18.96 3.26 -4.78
CA VAL A 43 -17.68 2.54 -4.66
C VAL A 43 -17.24 2.06 -6.03
N GLU A 44 -16.04 2.50 -6.47
CA GLU A 44 -15.38 2.04 -7.69
C GLU A 44 -14.91 0.58 -7.48
N LYS A 45 -15.29 -0.31 -8.41
CA LYS A 45 -14.93 -1.73 -8.34
C LYS A 45 -13.71 -2.09 -9.18
N THR A 46 -13.27 -1.17 -10.02
CA THR A 46 -12.07 -1.36 -10.83
C THR A 46 -10.84 -1.35 -9.93
N ILE A 47 -9.96 -2.33 -10.12
CA ILE A 47 -8.73 -2.43 -9.33
C ILE A 47 -7.69 -1.47 -9.89
N TYR A 48 -7.17 -0.63 -9.01
CA TYR A 48 -5.98 0.20 -9.22
C TYR A 48 -4.88 -0.31 -8.32
N SER A 49 -3.64 -0.23 -8.77
CA SER A 49 -2.54 -0.88 -8.06
C SER A 49 -2.02 -0.09 -6.84
N ASP A 50 -2.19 1.23 -6.81
CA ASP A 50 -1.55 2.11 -5.84
C ASP A 50 -2.35 2.46 -4.56
N PRO A 51 -3.71 2.40 -4.48
CA PRO A 51 -4.44 2.91 -3.32
C PRO A 51 -4.02 2.29 -1.98
N SER A 52 -3.71 0.97 -1.97
CA SER A 52 -3.27 0.29 -0.76
C SER A 52 -1.89 0.75 -0.28
N ALA A 53 -1.00 1.16 -1.19
CA ALA A 53 0.30 1.71 -0.82
C ALA A 53 0.14 3.06 -0.10
N TRP A 54 -0.73 3.93 -0.61
CA TRP A 54 -1.01 5.22 0.00
C TRP A 54 -1.70 5.10 1.36
N LEU A 55 -2.58 4.10 1.54
CA LEU A 55 -3.16 3.80 2.85
C LEU A 55 -2.06 3.43 3.86
N VAL A 56 -1.13 2.55 3.49
CA VAL A 56 0.00 2.18 4.35
C VAL A 56 0.82 3.40 4.73
N PHE A 57 1.17 4.26 3.77
CA PHE A 57 1.95 5.46 4.06
C PHE A 57 1.23 6.40 5.01
N ALA A 58 -0.07 6.65 4.79
CA ALA A 58 -0.85 7.54 5.64
C ALA A 58 -0.92 7.04 7.10
N ILE A 59 -1.12 5.73 7.30
CA ILE A 59 -1.13 5.13 8.63
C ILE A 59 0.25 5.22 9.29
N CYS A 60 1.32 4.84 8.58
CA CYS A 60 2.68 4.85 9.12
C CYS A 60 3.13 6.28 9.48
N GLU A 61 2.85 7.26 8.60
CA GLU A 61 3.17 8.67 8.89
C GLU A 61 2.34 9.22 10.06
N TYR A 62 1.05 8.83 10.19
CA TYR A 62 0.25 9.18 11.36
C TYR A 62 0.86 8.63 12.65
N ILE A 63 1.30 7.37 12.68
CA ILE A 63 1.94 6.77 13.85
C ILE A 63 3.24 7.50 14.20
N LYS A 64 4.06 7.84 13.22
CA LYS A 64 5.31 8.59 13.43
C LYS A 64 5.06 9.98 14.01
N GLU A 65 4.07 10.70 13.48
CA GLU A 65 3.77 12.07 13.89
C GLU A 65 3.06 12.12 15.26
N SER A 66 2.10 11.22 15.49
CA SER A 66 1.31 11.20 16.75
C SER A 66 2.01 10.51 17.90
N GLY A 67 2.88 9.52 17.62
CA GLY A 67 3.39 8.58 18.63
C GLY A 67 2.32 7.62 19.19
N ASP A 68 1.09 7.63 18.68
CA ASP A 68 -0.03 6.82 19.17
C ASP A 68 0.04 5.38 18.66
N ILE A 69 0.90 4.57 19.28
CA ILE A 69 1.00 3.14 18.97
C ILE A 69 -0.29 2.38 19.31
N SER A 70 -1.09 2.87 20.25
CA SER A 70 -2.36 2.22 20.62
C SER A 70 -3.36 2.19 19.46
N TYR A 71 -3.25 3.13 18.52
CA TYR A 71 -4.06 3.20 17.31
C TYR A 71 -3.98 1.92 16.46
N LEU A 72 -2.84 1.23 16.46
CA LEU A 72 -2.66 -0.04 15.75
C LEU A 72 -3.62 -1.14 16.21
N ASN A 73 -4.15 -1.05 17.43
CA ASN A 73 -5.10 -2.02 17.99
C ASN A 73 -6.57 -1.66 17.71
N LYS A 74 -6.83 -0.44 17.21
CA LYS A 74 -8.21 -0.02 16.87
C LYS A 74 -8.73 -0.87 15.70
N LYS A 75 -9.97 -1.33 15.82
CA LYS A 75 -10.59 -2.22 14.82
C LYS A 75 -11.49 -1.46 13.86
N PHE A 76 -11.44 -1.86 12.60
CA PHE A 76 -12.28 -1.35 11.53
C PHE A 76 -12.82 -2.51 10.67
N ALA A 77 -14.00 -2.30 10.10
CA ALA A 77 -14.59 -3.24 9.16
C ALA A 77 -13.84 -3.19 7.81
N TYR A 78 -13.70 -4.35 7.17
CA TYR A 78 -13.37 -4.42 5.75
C TYR A 78 -14.60 -4.13 4.89
N LEU A 79 -14.39 -3.62 3.70
CA LEU A 79 -15.47 -3.21 2.79
C LEU A 79 -16.39 -4.38 2.40
N ASP A 80 -15.84 -5.58 2.32
CA ASP A 80 -16.55 -6.83 1.96
C ASP A 80 -16.97 -7.68 3.17
N GLY A 81 -16.83 -7.14 4.38
CA GLY A 81 -17.24 -7.77 5.63
C GLY A 81 -16.10 -8.33 6.48
N GLY A 82 -16.43 -8.59 7.75
CA GLY A 82 -15.41 -8.86 8.77
C GLY A 82 -14.79 -7.59 9.31
N GLU A 83 -13.86 -7.72 10.23
CA GLU A 83 -13.12 -6.61 10.83
C GLU A 83 -11.67 -7.01 11.13
N GLY A 84 -10.79 -6.05 11.18
CA GLY A 84 -9.41 -6.20 11.61
C GLY A 84 -8.91 -4.99 12.38
N SER A 85 -7.85 -5.15 13.15
CA SER A 85 -7.12 -4.04 13.73
C SER A 85 -6.40 -3.25 12.62
N VAL A 86 -6.03 -1.99 12.89
CA VAL A 86 -5.22 -1.19 11.95
C VAL A 86 -3.95 -1.94 11.54
N TYR A 87 -3.32 -2.64 12.46
CA TYR A 87 -2.14 -3.44 12.14
C TYR A 87 -2.46 -4.63 11.20
N GLU A 88 -3.62 -5.27 11.37
CA GLU A 88 -4.08 -6.31 10.44
C GLU A 88 -4.40 -5.74 9.05
N HIS A 89 -5.00 -4.56 8.96
CA HIS A 89 -5.19 -3.84 7.70
C HIS A 89 -3.85 -3.57 6.97
N LEU A 90 -2.81 -3.17 7.71
CA LEU A 90 -1.45 -3.02 7.16
C LEU A 90 -0.88 -4.35 6.67
N LYS A 91 -1.02 -5.43 7.45
CA LYS A 91 -0.59 -6.78 7.04
C LYS A 91 -1.30 -7.25 5.78
N LYS A 92 -2.61 -6.99 5.66
CA LYS A 92 -3.40 -7.31 4.47
C LYS A 92 -2.90 -6.58 3.22
N ALA A 93 -2.53 -5.32 3.31
CA ALA A 93 -1.92 -4.60 2.20
C ALA A 93 -0.58 -5.24 1.76
N VAL A 94 0.26 -5.68 2.72
CA VAL A 94 1.50 -6.40 2.41
C VAL A 94 1.22 -7.75 1.74
N GLU A 95 0.23 -8.51 2.26
CA GLU A 95 -0.21 -9.78 1.65
C GLU A 95 -0.68 -9.57 0.20
N TRP A 96 -1.44 -8.51 -0.06
CA TRP A 96 -1.86 -8.14 -1.41
C TRP A 96 -0.68 -7.93 -2.34
N PHE A 97 0.31 -7.12 -1.94
CA PHE A 97 1.47 -6.81 -2.78
C PHE A 97 2.41 -8.00 -2.96
N SER A 98 2.46 -8.94 -2.02
CA SER A 98 3.33 -10.14 -2.10
C SER A 98 2.63 -11.36 -2.69
N ALA A 99 1.34 -11.28 -3.02
CA ALA A 99 0.61 -12.40 -3.62
C ALA A 99 1.01 -12.61 -5.08
N GLU A 100 1.35 -13.84 -5.44
CA GLU A 100 1.78 -14.22 -6.80
C GLU A 100 0.76 -13.80 -7.88
N LYS A 101 -0.54 -13.92 -7.60
CA LYS A 101 -1.62 -13.48 -8.50
C LYS A 101 -1.55 -12.00 -8.90
N ASN A 102 -0.91 -11.18 -8.07
CA ASN A 102 -0.77 -9.73 -8.23
C ASN A 102 0.58 -9.32 -8.83
N SER A 103 1.41 -10.30 -9.21
CA SER A 103 2.67 -10.12 -9.92
C SER A 103 2.51 -10.54 -11.38
N GLY A 104 3.21 -9.86 -12.27
CA GLY A 104 3.30 -10.22 -13.68
C GLY A 104 4.40 -11.24 -13.96
N GLU A 105 4.75 -11.39 -15.23
CA GLU A 105 5.69 -12.43 -15.70
C GLU A 105 7.11 -12.26 -15.15
N HIS A 106 7.54 -11.00 -14.95
CA HIS A 106 8.88 -10.69 -14.44
C HIS A 106 8.91 -10.59 -12.90
N GLY A 107 7.77 -10.80 -12.22
CA GLY A 107 7.68 -10.72 -10.76
C GLY A 107 7.51 -9.30 -10.22
N LEU A 108 7.22 -8.32 -11.06
CA LEU A 108 6.86 -6.97 -10.64
C LEU A 108 5.34 -6.85 -10.40
N PRO A 109 4.89 -5.90 -9.57
CA PRO A 109 3.46 -5.69 -9.35
C PRO A 109 2.71 -5.37 -10.64
N LYS A 110 1.55 -6.01 -10.83
CA LYS A 110 0.65 -5.71 -11.95
C LYS A 110 0.12 -4.27 -11.86
N ILE A 111 -0.01 -3.63 -13.03
CA ILE A 111 -0.55 -2.27 -13.12
C ILE A 111 -2.07 -2.25 -12.92
N TYR A 112 -2.78 -3.35 -13.26
CA TYR A 112 -4.23 -3.43 -13.32
C TYR A 112 -4.81 -2.37 -14.27
N HIS A 113 -5.87 -1.64 -13.84
CA HIS A 113 -6.44 -0.58 -14.67
C HIS A 113 -5.45 0.58 -14.83
N ALA A 114 -4.84 0.99 -13.75
CA ALA A 114 -3.75 1.97 -13.73
C ALA A 114 -3.03 1.93 -12.38
N ASP A 115 -1.84 2.51 -12.33
CA ASP A 115 -1.19 2.89 -11.08
C ASP A 115 -1.52 4.36 -10.73
N TRP A 116 -0.61 5.09 -10.14
CA TRP A 116 -0.79 6.51 -9.79
C TRP A 116 -1.10 7.41 -11.02
N ASN A 117 -0.68 7.00 -12.20
CA ASN A 117 -1.00 7.70 -13.45
C ASN A 117 -2.28 7.13 -14.07
N ASP A 118 -3.43 7.69 -13.73
CA ASP A 118 -4.75 7.26 -14.22
C ASP A 118 -4.90 7.34 -15.75
N ALA A 119 -4.05 8.10 -16.45
CA ALA A 119 -4.04 8.20 -17.90
C ALA A 119 -3.19 7.11 -18.58
N LEU A 120 -2.48 6.30 -17.80
CA LEU A 120 -1.66 5.22 -18.35
C LEU A 120 -2.55 4.01 -18.67
N ASN A 121 -2.99 3.93 -19.91
CA ASN A 121 -3.83 2.82 -20.39
C ASN A 121 -2.96 1.82 -21.16
N ILE A 122 -2.62 0.71 -20.51
CA ILE A 122 -1.89 -0.40 -21.11
C ILE A 122 -2.89 -1.55 -21.30
N PRO A 123 -3.25 -1.94 -22.53
CA PRO A 123 -4.26 -2.96 -22.80
C PRO A 123 -3.70 -4.39 -22.62
N ASP A 124 -3.09 -4.66 -21.49
CA ASP A 124 -2.55 -5.97 -21.11
C ASP A 124 -2.79 -6.24 -19.63
N ASP A 125 -3.58 -7.26 -19.33
CA ASP A 125 -3.91 -7.65 -17.95
C ASP A 125 -2.70 -8.12 -17.13
N ASN A 126 -1.59 -8.43 -17.78
CA ASN A 126 -0.33 -8.83 -17.15
C ASN A 126 0.71 -7.72 -17.14
N ALA A 127 0.39 -6.54 -17.64
CA ALA A 127 1.30 -5.40 -17.62
C ALA A 127 1.77 -5.10 -16.19
N GLU A 128 3.06 -4.83 -16.05
CA GLU A 128 3.73 -4.58 -14.78
C GLU A 128 4.08 -3.10 -14.63
N SER A 129 4.12 -2.61 -13.39
CA SER A 129 4.48 -1.23 -13.10
C SER A 129 5.76 -1.16 -12.29
N VAL A 130 6.80 -0.57 -12.87
CA VAL A 130 8.05 -0.28 -12.19
C VAL A 130 7.87 0.81 -11.11
N LEU A 131 6.97 1.78 -11.37
CA LEU A 131 6.58 2.75 -10.33
C LEU A 131 6.01 2.02 -9.12
N MET A 132 5.10 1.07 -9.33
CA MET A 132 4.53 0.28 -8.23
C MET A 132 5.57 -0.57 -7.52
N ALA A 133 6.51 -1.17 -8.25
CA ALA A 133 7.60 -1.91 -7.62
C ALA A 133 8.40 -1.01 -6.64
N MET A 134 8.69 0.22 -7.02
CA MET A 134 9.36 1.20 -6.15
C MET A 134 8.48 1.62 -4.96
N LEU A 135 7.18 1.86 -5.18
CA LEU A 135 6.24 2.18 -4.09
C LEU A 135 6.10 1.01 -3.11
N VAL A 136 5.99 -0.23 -3.61
CA VAL A 136 5.88 -1.44 -2.78
C VAL A 136 7.18 -1.68 -2.00
N CYS A 137 8.34 -1.43 -2.59
CA CYS A 137 9.60 -1.41 -1.84
C CYS A 137 9.56 -0.43 -0.67
N LYS A 138 8.99 0.77 -0.87
CA LYS A 138 8.79 1.72 0.23
C LYS A 138 7.77 1.21 1.25
N VAL A 139 6.65 0.61 0.82
CA VAL A 139 5.68 -0.03 1.73
C VAL A 139 6.38 -1.04 2.64
N TYR A 140 7.18 -1.93 2.06
CA TYR A 140 7.91 -2.93 2.85
C TYR A 140 8.87 -2.29 3.86
N LYS A 141 9.55 -1.20 3.49
CA LYS A 141 10.41 -0.49 4.44
C LYS A 141 9.65 0.15 5.59
N GLU A 142 8.52 0.82 5.30
CA GLU A 142 7.67 1.41 6.33
C GLU A 142 7.13 0.36 7.32
N ILE A 143 6.71 -0.79 6.81
CA ILE A 143 6.18 -1.88 7.63
C ILE A 143 7.29 -2.61 8.40
N ASP A 144 8.47 -2.85 7.81
CA ASP A 144 9.63 -3.40 8.51
C ASP A 144 10.00 -2.53 9.72
N ASP A 145 10.13 -1.22 9.50
CA ASP A 145 10.47 -0.27 10.56
C ASP A 145 9.40 -0.25 11.67
N LEU A 146 8.11 -0.22 11.29
CA LEU A 146 7.00 -0.26 12.25
C LEU A 146 6.96 -1.58 13.04
N ALA A 147 7.09 -2.72 12.35
CA ALA A 147 7.05 -4.05 12.97
C ALA A 147 8.20 -4.21 13.98
N ARG A 148 9.42 -3.77 13.65
CA ARG A 148 10.54 -3.75 14.59
C ARG A 148 10.28 -2.85 15.78
N TYR A 149 9.71 -1.67 15.54
CA TYR A 149 9.40 -0.72 16.61
C TYR A 149 8.41 -1.26 17.64
N ILE A 150 7.41 -2.04 17.19
CA ILE A 150 6.43 -2.66 18.08
C ILE A 150 6.85 -4.06 18.59
N GLY A 151 8.01 -4.57 18.16
CA GLY A 151 8.57 -5.84 18.61
C GLY A 151 8.10 -7.08 17.86
N ASP A 152 7.37 -6.94 16.74
CA ASP A 152 6.98 -8.05 15.83
C ASP A 152 8.14 -8.39 14.87
N ASN A 153 9.24 -8.90 15.44
CA ASN A 153 10.49 -9.12 14.73
C ASN A 153 10.39 -10.22 13.67
N ASP A 154 9.55 -11.22 13.88
CA ASP A 154 9.36 -12.30 12.89
C ASP A 154 8.69 -11.77 11.63
N TYR A 155 7.66 -10.94 11.80
CA TYR A 155 7.00 -10.29 10.67
C TYR A 155 7.91 -9.27 9.98
N ALA A 156 8.69 -8.51 10.75
CA ALA A 156 9.69 -7.59 10.20
C ALA A 156 10.69 -8.32 9.29
N LEU A 157 11.20 -9.48 9.72
CA LEU A 157 12.12 -10.29 8.90
C LEU A 157 11.45 -10.80 7.61
N GLN A 158 10.19 -11.22 7.68
CA GLN A 158 9.42 -11.62 6.49
C GLN A 158 9.31 -10.46 5.49
N VAL A 159 8.93 -9.29 5.96
CA VAL A 159 8.76 -8.09 5.11
C VAL A 159 10.10 -7.60 4.54
N GLU A 160 11.17 -7.67 5.32
CA GLU A 160 12.53 -7.37 4.85
C GLU A 160 12.95 -8.29 3.70
N ASN A 161 12.63 -9.58 3.78
CA ASN A 161 12.91 -10.53 2.70
C ASN A 161 12.10 -10.19 1.43
N ASN A 162 10.82 -9.82 1.56
CA ASN A 162 10.00 -9.36 0.45
C ASN A 162 10.61 -8.10 -0.20
N TYR A 163 11.05 -7.13 0.61
CA TYR A 163 11.75 -5.96 0.13
C TYR A 163 13.00 -6.29 -0.69
N ARG A 164 13.87 -7.16 -0.14
CA ARG A 164 15.13 -7.55 -0.80
C ARG A 164 14.88 -8.23 -2.14
N SER A 165 13.91 -9.15 -2.17
CA SER A 165 13.52 -9.88 -3.38
C SER A 165 12.97 -8.93 -4.45
N LEU A 166 11.99 -8.10 -4.11
CA LEU A 166 11.39 -7.17 -5.07
C LEU A 166 12.41 -6.15 -5.59
N LYS A 167 13.24 -5.60 -4.69
CA LYS A 167 14.31 -4.67 -5.08
C LYS A 167 15.30 -5.32 -6.06
N GLN A 168 15.71 -6.56 -5.80
CA GLN A 168 16.62 -7.29 -6.68
C GLN A 168 15.99 -7.48 -8.06
N ILE A 169 14.76 -8.02 -8.13
CA ILE A 169 14.02 -8.24 -9.38
C ILE A 169 13.87 -6.91 -10.13
N THR A 170 13.45 -5.83 -9.44
CA THR A 170 13.30 -4.51 -10.09
C THR A 170 14.59 -4.01 -10.72
N ASN A 171 15.73 -4.20 -10.04
CA ASN A 171 17.03 -3.79 -10.60
C ASN A 171 17.43 -4.66 -11.81
N GLU A 172 17.13 -5.95 -11.78
CA GLU A 172 17.52 -6.90 -12.83
C GLU A 172 16.68 -6.73 -14.11
N VAL A 173 15.37 -6.48 -13.97
CA VAL A 173 14.46 -6.47 -15.13
C VAL A 173 14.08 -5.07 -15.63
N ALA A 174 14.12 -4.07 -14.75
CA ALA A 174 13.65 -2.72 -15.09
C ALA A 174 14.76 -1.70 -15.35
N PHE A 175 16.00 -1.96 -14.93
CA PHE A 175 17.12 -1.06 -15.18
C PHE A 175 17.85 -1.45 -16.47
N ASN A 176 17.84 -0.55 -17.46
CA ASN A 176 18.44 -0.80 -18.78
C ASN A 176 19.92 -0.40 -18.91
N GLY A 177 20.55 0.02 -17.81
CA GLY A 177 21.92 0.50 -17.78
C GLY A 177 22.04 2.02 -17.59
N ASP A 178 21.03 2.78 -18.01
CA ASP A 178 20.98 4.25 -17.91
C ASP A 178 19.84 4.72 -17.01
N TYR A 179 18.66 4.11 -17.09
CA TYR A 179 17.47 4.48 -16.32
C TYR A 179 16.55 3.26 -16.12
N TYR A 180 15.61 3.41 -15.19
CA TYR A 180 14.53 2.45 -15.00
C TYR A 180 13.43 2.69 -16.03
N VAL A 181 13.01 1.63 -16.73
CA VAL A 181 11.84 1.69 -17.62
C VAL A 181 10.57 1.95 -16.81
N ARG A 182 9.49 2.38 -17.46
CA ARG A 182 8.27 2.80 -16.75
C ARG A 182 7.32 1.62 -16.46
N ALA A 183 7.15 0.74 -17.44
CA ALA A 183 6.27 -0.43 -17.41
C ALA A 183 6.72 -1.41 -18.50
#